data_2338d2fdada422243a71bd04e32ffb38
#
_entry.id   2338d2fdada422243a71bd04e32ffb38
#
_cell.length_a   1.000
_cell.length_b   1.000
_cell.length_c   1.000
_cell.angle_alpha   90.00
_cell.angle_beta   90.00
_cell.angle_gamma   90.00
#
_symmetry.space_group_name_H-M   'P 1'
#
loop_
_entity.id
_entity.type
_entity.pdbx_description
1 polymer ?
#
loop_
_entity_poly.entity_id
_entity_poly.type
_entity_poly.pdbx_seq_one_letter_code
_entity_poly.pdbx_strand_id
1 'polypeptide(L)'
;FGSGLKDLWKTVVSLRNKKSTVRYLISNMFYRDSLNGLYSFGGVYAALVLDWSIVQIGTFGIVAALAAAVCSWLGGKWDRRVGPKPVILLSIIVLTAVCVIVVGMSRVSFFGIPLAEGSSIPDNIFYGCGVLIGGFGGILQSASRTMMVRHTNTSNSTQYFGIYGLLGRATAFLAPALIA
;
A
#
# COMPACT_ATOMS: atom_id res chain seq x y z
N PHE A 1 -2.80 31.65 9.20
CA PHE A 1 -2.52 30.30 9.75
C PHE A 1 -3.58 29.85 10.75
N GLY A 2 -4.12 30.73 11.61
CA GLY A 2 -5.09 30.38 12.65
C GLY A 2 -6.49 29.98 12.17
N SER A 3 -6.94 30.46 11.00
CA SER A 3 -8.26 30.09 10.43
C SER A 3 -8.27 28.65 9.90
N GLY A 4 -7.23 28.21 9.22
CA GLY A 4 -7.15 26.86 8.66
C GLY A 4 -7.12 25.76 9.72
N LEU A 5 -6.43 25.97 10.85
CA LEU A 5 -6.43 25.06 11.99
C LEU A 5 -7.81 24.95 12.66
N LYS A 6 -8.51 26.07 12.81
CA LYS A 6 -9.88 26.10 13.33
C LYS A 6 -10.87 25.34 12.42
N ASP A 7 -10.70 25.50 11.10
CA ASP A 7 -11.55 24.81 10.11
C ASP A 7 -11.27 23.31 10.06
N LEU A 8 -10.00 22.90 10.17
CA LEU A 8 -9.64 21.48 10.32
C LEU A 8 -10.23 20.90 11.61
N TRP A 9 -10.13 21.61 12.73
CA TRP A 9 -10.72 21.15 14.00
C TRP A 9 -12.23 21.00 13.93
N LYS A 10 -12.94 21.98 13.35
CA LYS A 10 -14.39 21.89 13.10
C LYS A 10 -14.72 20.67 12.22
N THR A 11 -13.93 20.41 11.20
CA THR A 11 -14.12 19.26 10.32
C THR A 11 -13.90 17.94 11.06
N VAL A 12 -12.86 17.84 11.89
CA VAL A 12 -12.60 16.66 12.74
C VAL A 12 -13.78 16.40 13.70
N VAL A 13 -14.30 17.45 14.33
CA VAL A 13 -15.47 17.33 15.21
C VAL A 13 -16.73 16.90 14.43
N SER A 14 -16.93 17.45 13.23
CA SER A 14 -18.06 17.05 12.36
C SER A 14 -17.98 15.61 11.85
N LEU A 15 -16.76 15.08 11.69
CA LEU A 15 -16.51 13.68 11.30
C LEU A 15 -17.03 12.69 12.34
N ARG A 16 -17.07 13.07 13.62
CA ARG A 16 -17.59 12.21 14.70
C ARG A 16 -19.01 11.71 14.42
N ASN A 17 -19.80 12.49 13.71
CA ASN A 17 -21.17 12.14 13.33
C ASN A 17 -21.26 11.29 12.06
N LYS A 18 -20.15 11.16 11.29
CA LYS A 18 -20.08 10.41 10.02
C LYS A 18 -19.33 9.10 10.22
N LYS A 19 -19.92 8.15 10.94
CA LYS A 19 -19.32 6.86 11.31
C LYS A 19 -18.70 6.09 10.12
N SER A 20 -19.30 6.15 8.93
CA SER A 20 -18.79 5.49 7.72
C SER A 20 -17.45 6.10 7.26
N THR A 21 -17.36 7.43 7.24
CA THR A 21 -16.13 8.14 6.85
C THR A 21 -15.00 7.91 7.86
N VAL A 22 -15.32 7.91 9.16
CA VAL A 22 -14.33 7.64 10.21
C VAL A 22 -13.78 6.21 10.09
N ARG A 23 -14.64 5.22 9.93
CA ARG A 23 -14.23 3.82 9.72
C ARG A 23 -13.32 3.67 8.49
N TYR A 24 -13.68 4.34 7.40
CA TYR A 24 -12.86 4.35 6.19
C TYR A 24 -11.48 4.99 6.44
N LEU A 25 -11.42 6.15 7.08
CA LEU A 25 -10.16 6.84 7.38
C LEU A 25 -9.24 5.99 8.28
N ILE A 26 -9.79 5.36 9.31
CA ILE A 26 -9.03 4.45 10.18
C ILE A 26 -8.51 3.24 9.39
N SER A 27 -9.36 2.59 8.61
CA SER A 27 -8.93 1.47 7.76
C SER A 27 -7.84 1.89 6.76
N ASN A 28 -8.03 3.07 6.13
CA ASN A 28 -7.04 3.62 5.20
C ASN A 28 -5.69 3.88 5.87
N MET A 29 -5.69 4.35 7.08
CA MET A 29 -4.49 4.57 7.88
C MET A 29 -3.67 3.27 8.01
N PHE A 30 -4.31 2.18 8.41
CA PHE A 30 -3.64 0.88 8.62
C PHE A 30 -3.11 0.27 7.33
N TYR A 31 -3.94 0.12 6.29
CA TYR A 31 -3.47 -0.53 5.08
C TYR A 31 -2.45 0.32 4.29
N ARG A 32 -2.51 1.64 4.41
CA ARG A 32 -1.54 2.55 3.81
C ARG A 32 -0.19 2.47 4.51
N ASP A 33 -0.19 2.38 5.84
CA ASP A 33 1.03 2.18 6.62
C ASP A 33 1.67 0.82 6.32
N SER A 34 0.88 -0.25 6.26
CA SER A 34 1.33 -1.58 5.84
C SER A 34 1.94 -1.56 4.43
N LEU A 35 1.33 -0.84 3.48
CA LEU A 35 1.87 -0.69 2.13
C LEU A 35 3.20 0.07 2.12
N ASN A 36 3.34 1.13 2.93
CA ASN A 36 4.60 1.85 3.10
C ASN A 36 5.68 0.93 3.68
N GLY A 37 5.34 0.08 4.65
CA GLY A 37 6.21 -0.96 5.17
C GLY A 37 6.70 -1.89 4.06
N LEU A 38 5.80 -2.43 3.25
CA LEU A 38 6.17 -3.29 2.11
C LEU A 38 7.15 -2.63 1.15
N TYR A 39 6.94 -1.37 0.80
CA TYR A 39 7.85 -0.64 -0.08
C TYR A 39 9.22 -0.37 0.57
N SER A 40 9.25 -0.04 1.86
CA SER A 40 10.49 0.28 2.58
C SER A 40 11.33 -0.98 2.84
N PHE A 41 10.70 -2.08 3.24
CA PHE A 41 11.41 -3.29 3.64
C PHE A 41 11.64 -4.29 2.49
N GLY A 42 10.95 -4.15 1.36
CA GLY A 42 11.15 -5.02 0.20
C GLY A 42 12.60 -5.04 -0.29
N GLY A 43 13.25 -3.88 -0.38
CA GLY A 43 14.66 -3.77 -0.75
C GLY A 43 15.60 -4.32 0.31
N VAL A 44 15.29 -4.09 1.60
CA VAL A 44 16.08 -4.61 2.73
C VAL A 44 16.01 -6.13 2.76
N TYR A 45 14.81 -6.70 2.58
CA TYR A 45 14.61 -8.15 2.49
C TYR A 45 15.40 -8.74 1.32
N ALA A 46 15.36 -8.13 0.14
CA ALA A 46 16.10 -8.57 -1.02
C ALA A 46 17.62 -8.59 -0.78
N ALA A 47 18.15 -7.56 -0.08
CA ALA A 47 19.56 -7.48 0.25
C ALA A 47 19.98 -8.53 1.29
N LEU A 48 19.20 -8.68 2.39
CA LEU A 48 19.61 -9.47 3.55
C LEU A 48 19.24 -10.95 3.44
N VAL A 49 18.16 -11.29 2.74
CA VAL A 49 17.63 -12.66 2.67
C VAL A 49 17.95 -13.31 1.32
N LEU A 50 17.92 -12.53 0.24
CA LEU A 50 18.15 -13.04 -1.11
C LEU A 50 19.55 -12.73 -1.65
N ASP A 51 20.40 -12.03 -0.88
CA ASP A 51 21.75 -11.60 -1.26
C ASP A 51 21.81 -10.80 -2.58
N TRP A 52 20.78 -9.97 -2.82
CA TRP A 52 20.68 -9.18 -4.04
C TRP A 52 21.64 -8.00 -4.06
N SER A 53 22.27 -7.81 -5.22
CA SER A 53 23.06 -6.61 -5.50
C SER A 53 22.18 -5.36 -5.60
N ILE A 54 22.79 -4.18 -5.41
CA ILE A 54 22.11 -2.88 -5.55
C ILE A 54 21.45 -2.74 -6.93
N VAL A 55 22.07 -3.29 -7.99
CA VAL A 55 21.54 -3.25 -9.35
C VAL A 55 20.24 -4.07 -9.46
N GLN A 56 20.20 -5.26 -8.86
CA GLN A 56 18.99 -6.10 -8.84
C GLN A 56 17.85 -5.43 -8.06
N ILE A 57 18.16 -4.83 -6.91
CA ILE A 57 17.19 -4.08 -6.12
C ILE A 57 16.66 -2.87 -6.92
N GLY A 58 17.54 -2.15 -7.60
CA GLY A 58 17.14 -1.04 -8.48
C GLY A 58 16.23 -1.49 -9.62
N THR A 59 16.57 -2.59 -10.29
CA THR A 59 15.76 -3.19 -11.36
C THR A 59 14.37 -3.62 -10.84
N PHE A 60 14.33 -4.26 -9.68
CA PHE A 60 13.08 -4.63 -8.98
C PHE A 60 12.21 -3.40 -8.72
N GLY A 61 12.79 -2.30 -8.22
CA GLY A 61 12.08 -1.04 -8.00
C GLY A 61 11.48 -0.45 -9.27
N ILE A 62 12.24 -0.48 -10.39
CA ILE A 62 11.76 0.00 -11.69
C ILE A 62 10.59 -0.87 -12.18
N VAL A 63 10.72 -2.19 -12.12
CA VAL A 63 9.67 -3.13 -12.54
C VAL A 63 8.40 -2.93 -11.70
N ALA A 64 8.53 -2.79 -10.38
CA ALA A 64 7.41 -2.53 -9.49
C ALA A 64 6.74 -1.17 -9.79
N ALA A 65 7.52 -0.13 -10.10
CA ALA A 65 6.99 1.20 -10.45
C ALA A 65 6.23 1.18 -11.78
N LEU A 66 6.75 0.48 -12.80
CA LEU A 66 6.05 0.31 -14.08
C LEU A 66 4.74 -0.47 -13.90
N ALA A 67 4.77 -1.55 -13.11
CA ALA A 67 3.57 -2.30 -12.76
C ALA A 67 2.54 -1.41 -12.03
N ALA A 68 2.99 -0.56 -11.09
CA ALA A 68 2.13 0.39 -10.40
C ALA A 68 1.46 1.37 -11.36
N ALA A 69 2.19 1.92 -12.32
CA ALA A 69 1.67 2.87 -13.29
C ALA A 69 0.57 2.24 -14.18
N VAL A 70 0.88 1.08 -14.79
CA VAL A 70 -0.06 0.36 -15.66
C VAL A 70 -1.29 -0.11 -14.88
N CYS A 71 -1.08 -0.73 -13.72
CA CYS A 71 -2.17 -1.27 -12.93
C CYS A 71 -3.04 -0.17 -12.29
N SER A 72 -2.48 0.99 -11.93
CA SER A 72 -3.29 2.13 -11.47
C SER A 72 -4.26 2.62 -12.52
N TRP A 73 -3.85 2.64 -13.79
CA TRP A 73 -4.71 3.01 -14.90
C TRP A 73 -5.83 1.97 -15.12
N LEU A 74 -5.49 0.68 -15.10
CA LEU A 74 -6.47 -0.42 -15.18
C LEU A 74 -7.42 -0.41 -13.98
N GLY A 75 -6.89 -0.22 -12.79
CA GLY A 75 -7.64 -0.12 -11.54
C GLY A 75 -8.65 1.04 -11.56
N GLY A 76 -8.28 2.18 -12.13
CA GLY A 76 -9.19 3.31 -12.32
C GLY A 76 -10.36 3.00 -13.28
N LYS A 77 -10.16 2.16 -14.30
CA LYS A 77 -11.24 1.66 -15.16
C LYS A 77 -12.14 0.68 -14.41
N TRP A 78 -11.54 -0.18 -13.61
CA TRP A 78 -12.26 -1.18 -12.84
C TRP A 78 -13.08 -0.55 -11.71
N ASP A 79 -12.50 0.40 -11.00
CA ASP A 79 -13.17 1.20 -9.96
C ASP A 79 -14.44 1.91 -10.47
N ARG A 80 -14.42 2.42 -11.71
CA ARG A 80 -15.59 3.02 -12.34
C ARG A 80 -16.74 2.04 -12.57
N ARG A 81 -16.45 0.74 -12.77
CA ARG A 81 -17.46 -0.29 -13.05
C ARG A 81 -18.05 -0.90 -11.79
N VAL A 82 -17.20 -1.28 -10.84
CA VAL A 82 -17.62 -2.04 -9.65
C VAL A 82 -17.57 -1.20 -8.37
N GLY A 83 -17.00 -0.01 -8.42
CA GLY A 83 -16.81 0.88 -7.28
C GLY A 83 -15.51 0.64 -6.52
N PRO A 84 -15.07 1.63 -5.70
CA PRO A 84 -13.76 1.58 -5.04
C PRO A 84 -13.66 0.54 -3.93
N LYS A 85 -14.76 0.25 -3.21
CA LYS A 85 -14.73 -0.65 -2.07
C LYS A 85 -14.27 -2.08 -2.41
N PRO A 86 -14.85 -2.79 -3.41
CA PRO A 86 -14.38 -4.13 -3.78
C PRO A 86 -12.96 -4.12 -4.35
N VAL A 87 -12.57 -3.06 -5.05
CA VAL A 87 -11.20 -2.91 -5.59
C VAL A 87 -10.18 -2.77 -4.46
N ILE A 88 -10.47 -1.96 -3.44
CA ILE A 88 -9.64 -1.83 -2.23
C ILE A 88 -9.53 -3.17 -1.52
N LEU A 89 -10.65 -3.87 -1.30
CA LEU A 89 -10.67 -5.14 -0.60
C LEU A 89 -9.84 -6.21 -1.32
N LEU A 90 -10.02 -6.35 -2.63
CA LEU A 90 -9.22 -7.29 -3.42
C LEU A 90 -7.74 -6.94 -3.37
N SER A 91 -7.38 -5.66 -3.48
CA SER A 91 -5.98 -5.23 -3.39
C SER A 91 -5.36 -5.60 -2.05
N ILE A 92 -6.09 -5.42 -0.95
CA ILE A 92 -5.62 -5.80 0.40
C ILE A 92 -5.44 -7.33 0.48
N ILE A 93 -6.38 -8.12 -0.03
CA ILE A 93 -6.29 -9.59 -0.03
C ILE A 93 -5.04 -10.05 -0.80
N VAL A 94 -4.83 -9.51 -2.01
CA VAL A 94 -3.66 -9.89 -2.82
C VAL A 94 -2.36 -9.47 -2.14
N LEU A 95 -2.27 -8.26 -1.61
CA LEU A 95 -1.07 -7.79 -0.89
C LEU A 95 -0.81 -8.63 0.37
N THR A 96 -1.84 -9.04 1.10
CA THR A 96 -1.70 -9.95 2.24
C THR A 96 -1.18 -11.33 1.81
N ALA A 97 -1.69 -11.88 0.71
CA ALA A 97 -1.18 -13.14 0.17
C ALA A 97 0.30 -13.03 -0.24
N VAL A 98 0.68 -11.92 -0.85
CA VAL A 98 2.09 -11.64 -1.18
C VAL A 98 2.95 -11.56 0.08
N CYS A 99 2.49 -10.92 1.16
CA CYS A 99 3.20 -10.91 2.44
C CYS A 99 3.44 -12.33 2.96
N VAL A 100 2.42 -13.20 2.91
CA VAL A 100 2.54 -14.59 3.36
C VAL A 100 3.58 -15.33 2.52
N ILE A 101 3.61 -15.14 1.20
CA ILE A 101 4.61 -15.74 0.30
C ILE A 101 6.02 -15.26 0.68
N VAL A 102 6.21 -13.97 0.87
CA VAL A 102 7.51 -13.38 1.22
C VAL A 102 8.02 -13.88 2.56
N VAL A 103 7.14 -13.96 3.58
CA VAL A 103 7.51 -14.49 4.91
C VAL A 103 7.88 -15.98 4.86
N GLY A 104 7.22 -16.75 3.99
CA GLY A 104 7.50 -18.17 3.81
C GLY A 104 8.72 -18.48 2.94
N MET A 105 9.41 -17.46 2.39
CA MET A 105 10.51 -17.63 1.44
C MET A 105 11.86 -17.26 2.08
N SER A 106 12.88 -18.05 1.78
CA SER A 106 14.27 -17.74 2.06
C SER A 106 15.15 -18.15 0.89
N ARG A 107 16.46 -17.85 0.95
CA ARG A 107 17.41 -18.23 -0.12
C ARG A 107 17.48 -19.75 -0.30
N VAL A 108 17.32 -20.51 0.75
CA VAL A 108 17.54 -21.97 0.78
C VAL A 108 16.26 -22.79 0.95
N SER A 109 15.13 -22.14 1.23
CA SER A 109 13.86 -22.84 1.44
C SER A 109 12.64 -21.99 1.05
N PHE A 110 11.59 -22.69 0.65
CA PHE A 110 10.27 -22.11 0.38
C PHE A 110 9.22 -22.87 1.18
N PHE A 111 8.62 -22.21 2.16
CA PHE A 111 7.71 -22.81 3.15
C PHE A 111 8.27 -24.09 3.81
N GLY A 112 9.57 -24.08 4.14
CA GLY A 112 10.24 -25.23 4.77
C GLY A 112 10.67 -26.32 3.79
N ILE A 113 10.34 -26.23 2.51
CA ILE A 113 10.84 -27.14 1.47
C ILE A 113 12.22 -26.68 1.04
N PRO A 114 13.28 -27.50 1.17
CA PRO A 114 14.63 -27.10 0.77
C PRO A 114 14.71 -26.90 -0.74
N LEU A 115 15.37 -25.83 -1.16
CA LEU A 115 15.66 -25.51 -2.55
C LEU A 115 17.10 -25.90 -2.88
N ALA A 116 17.34 -26.25 -4.14
CA ALA A 116 18.70 -26.56 -4.62
C ALA A 116 19.62 -25.34 -4.48
N GLU A 117 20.88 -25.57 -4.09
CA GLU A 117 21.87 -24.51 -3.99
C GLU A 117 22.03 -23.78 -5.35
N GLY A 118 22.05 -22.44 -5.32
CA GLY A 118 22.12 -21.61 -6.53
C GLY A 118 20.81 -21.52 -7.34
N SER A 119 19.68 -22.00 -6.80
CA SER A 119 18.39 -21.89 -7.47
C SER A 119 17.95 -20.44 -7.68
N SER A 120 17.51 -20.10 -8.89
CA SER A 120 16.90 -18.80 -9.22
C SER A 120 15.40 -18.71 -8.86
N ILE A 121 14.83 -19.76 -8.28
CA ILE A 121 13.40 -19.80 -7.91
C ILE A 121 13.02 -18.70 -6.94
N PRO A 122 13.77 -18.45 -5.84
CA PRO A 122 13.44 -17.35 -4.92
C PRO A 122 13.46 -15.98 -5.61
N ASP A 123 14.45 -15.77 -6.49
CA ASP A 123 14.59 -14.49 -7.21
C ASP A 123 13.37 -14.25 -8.12
N ASN A 124 12.96 -15.25 -8.90
CA ASN A 124 11.82 -15.16 -9.80
C ASN A 124 10.49 -14.95 -9.05
N ILE A 125 10.29 -15.68 -7.94
CA ILE A 125 9.11 -15.49 -7.09
C ILE A 125 9.09 -14.07 -6.53
N PHE A 126 10.23 -13.56 -6.06
CA PHE A 126 10.29 -12.23 -5.47
C PHE A 126 10.07 -11.13 -6.51
N TYR A 127 10.58 -11.28 -7.75
CA TYR A 127 10.24 -10.38 -8.86
C TYR A 127 8.73 -10.40 -9.14
N GLY A 128 8.11 -11.57 -9.16
CA GLY A 128 6.65 -11.70 -9.29
C GLY A 128 5.90 -11.01 -8.15
N CYS A 129 6.36 -11.18 -6.91
CA CYS A 129 5.84 -10.45 -5.75
C CYS A 129 5.98 -8.92 -5.92
N GLY A 130 7.10 -8.44 -6.45
CA GLY A 130 7.33 -7.02 -6.73
C GLY A 130 6.33 -6.44 -7.73
N VAL A 131 6.04 -7.18 -8.80
CA VAL A 131 5.00 -6.78 -9.78
C VAL A 131 3.63 -6.69 -9.10
N LEU A 132 3.29 -7.65 -8.25
CA LEU A 132 2.03 -7.65 -7.50
C LEU A 132 1.97 -6.52 -6.46
N ILE A 133 3.05 -6.29 -5.71
CA ILE A 133 3.15 -5.20 -4.73
C ILE A 133 3.01 -3.84 -5.43
N GLY A 134 3.75 -3.63 -6.52
CA GLY A 134 3.65 -2.40 -7.32
C GLY A 134 2.25 -2.24 -7.90
N GLY A 135 1.77 -3.24 -8.61
CA GLY A 135 0.48 -3.22 -9.30
C GLY A 135 -0.70 -2.99 -8.36
N PHE A 136 -0.89 -3.87 -7.39
CA PHE A 136 -2.00 -3.76 -6.44
C PHE A 136 -1.82 -2.63 -5.43
N GLY A 137 -0.59 -2.25 -5.11
CA GLY A 137 -0.30 -1.06 -4.34
C GLY A 137 -0.74 0.21 -5.07
N GLY A 138 -0.47 0.31 -6.37
CA GLY A 138 -0.93 1.40 -7.22
C GLY A 138 -2.46 1.46 -7.34
N ILE A 139 -3.12 0.31 -7.56
CA ILE A 139 -4.58 0.19 -7.58
C ILE A 139 -5.18 0.63 -6.24
N LEU A 140 -4.63 0.14 -5.13
CA LEU A 140 -5.08 0.46 -3.78
C LEU A 140 -5.03 1.96 -3.51
N GLN A 141 -3.93 2.62 -3.87
CA GLN A 141 -3.78 4.07 -3.70
C GLN A 141 -4.77 4.86 -4.57
N SER A 142 -4.97 4.45 -5.83
CA SER A 142 -5.93 5.09 -6.75
C SER A 142 -7.37 4.94 -6.25
N ALA A 143 -7.80 3.72 -5.95
CA ALA A 143 -9.15 3.43 -5.46
C ALA A 143 -9.44 4.09 -4.10
N SER A 144 -8.42 4.22 -3.23
CA SER A 144 -8.53 4.93 -1.96
C SER A 144 -8.84 6.41 -2.16
N ARG A 145 -8.20 7.06 -3.14
CA ARG A 145 -8.52 8.46 -3.47
C ARG A 145 -9.95 8.61 -3.98
N THR A 146 -10.39 7.71 -4.87
CA THR A 146 -11.77 7.68 -5.37
C THR A 146 -12.78 7.46 -4.24
N MET A 147 -12.49 6.55 -3.31
CA MET A 147 -13.34 6.32 -2.13
C MET A 147 -13.44 7.57 -1.28
N MET A 148 -12.34 8.31 -1.08
CA MET A 148 -12.34 9.56 -0.33
C MET A 148 -13.22 10.62 -1.01
N VAL A 149 -13.15 10.76 -2.35
CA VAL A 149 -14.02 11.67 -3.11
C VAL A 149 -15.49 11.36 -2.84
N ARG A 150 -15.88 10.08 -2.78
CA ARG A 150 -17.27 9.67 -2.50
C ARG A 150 -17.75 10.00 -1.09
N HIS A 151 -16.83 10.20 -0.16
CA HIS A 151 -17.13 10.60 1.23
C HIS A 151 -17.14 12.11 1.42
N THR A 152 -16.77 12.91 0.40
CA THR A 152 -16.69 14.37 0.45
C THR A 152 -17.79 15.03 -0.35
N ASN A 153 -18.15 16.25 0.06
CA ASN A 153 -18.97 17.17 -0.74
C ASN A 153 -18.07 18.26 -1.31
N THR A 154 -18.48 18.90 -2.39
CA THR A 154 -17.70 19.94 -3.09
C THR A 154 -17.26 21.08 -2.16
N SER A 155 -18.08 21.43 -1.15
CA SER A 155 -17.80 22.49 -0.18
C SER A 155 -16.72 22.14 0.85
N ASN A 156 -16.46 20.84 1.12
CA ASN A 156 -15.58 20.41 2.21
C ASN A 156 -14.41 19.52 1.71
N SER A 157 -14.26 19.35 0.40
CA SER A 157 -13.28 18.43 -0.19
C SER A 157 -11.84 18.71 0.27
N THR A 158 -11.40 19.97 0.26
CA THR A 158 -10.04 20.39 0.66
C THR A 158 -9.72 19.97 2.10
N GLN A 159 -10.66 20.16 3.02
CA GLN A 159 -10.47 19.84 4.44
C GLN A 159 -10.39 18.33 4.66
N TYR A 160 -11.25 17.56 3.98
CA TYR A 160 -11.26 16.11 4.06
C TYR A 160 -9.99 15.49 3.46
N PHE A 161 -9.52 16.00 2.31
CA PHE A 161 -8.24 15.58 1.73
C PHE A 161 -7.05 15.99 2.59
N GLY A 162 -7.13 17.13 3.29
CA GLY A 162 -6.14 17.54 4.29
C GLY A 162 -6.05 16.52 5.43
N ILE A 163 -7.18 16.12 6.02
CA ILE A 163 -7.23 15.10 7.08
C ILE A 163 -6.74 13.73 6.56
N TYR A 164 -7.18 13.32 5.36
CA TYR A 164 -6.72 12.11 4.71
C TYR A 164 -5.19 12.07 4.52
N GLY A 165 -4.61 13.18 4.09
CA GLY A 165 -3.15 13.33 3.93
C GLY A 165 -2.40 13.33 5.26
N LEU A 166 -2.93 14.00 6.29
CA LEU A 166 -2.36 14.04 7.63
C LEU A 166 -2.36 12.65 8.29
N LEU A 167 -3.48 11.94 8.25
CA LEU A 167 -3.58 10.59 8.81
C LEU A 167 -2.61 9.62 8.15
N GLY A 168 -2.46 9.69 6.81
CA GLY A 168 -1.52 8.83 6.11
C GLY A 168 -0.03 9.13 6.37
N ARG A 169 0.30 10.31 6.91
CA ARG A 169 1.66 10.65 7.32
C ARG A 169 1.89 10.43 8.81
N ALA A 170 0.87 10.63 9.63
CA ALA A 170 0.96 10.50 11.08
C ALA A 170 1.32 9.08 11.52
N THR A 171 1.01 8.07 10.71
CA THR A 171 1.28 6.65 11.00
C THR A 171 2.42 6.06 10.19
N ALA A 172 3.03 6.82 9.29
CA ALA A 172 4.09 6.32 8.39
C ALA A 172 5.34 5.79 9.14
N PHE A 173 5.46 6.07 10.43
CA PHE A 173 6.53 5.54 11.27
C PHE A 173 6.18 4.20 11.95
N LEU A 174 4.89 3.79 11.98
CA LEU A 174 4.48 2.60 12.74
C LEU A 174 5.05 1.31 12.14
N ALA A 175 4.96 1.13 10.83
CA ALA A 175 5.53 -0.05 10.19
C ALA A 175 7.05 -0.13 10.39
N PRO A 176 7.88 0.91 10.12
CA PRO A 176 9.29 0.90 10.46
C PRO A 176 9.58 0.63 11.94
N ALA A 177 8.81 1.23 12.84
CA ALA A 177 9.02 1.07 14.28
C ALA A 177 8.66 -0.33 14.82
N LEU A 178 7.77 -1.05 14.13
CA LEU A 178 7.39 -2.42 14.51
C LEU A 178 8.34 -3.50 13.97
N ILE A 179 9.10 -3.16 12.91
CA ILE A 179 10.00 -4.10 12.22
C ILE A 179 11.45 -3.93 12.67
N ALA A 180 11.81 -2.73 13.18
CA ALA A 180 13.15 -2.46 13.74
C ALA A 180 13.33 -3.08 15.11
#